data_22d50a27f2a7cf6064d2192c1cbded3c
#
_entry.id   22d50a27f2a7cf6064d2192c1cbded3c
#
_cell.length_a   1.000
_cell.length_b   1.000
_cell.length_c   1.000
_cell.angle_alpha   90.00
_cell.angle_beta   90.00
_cell.angle_gamma   90.00
#
_symmetry.space_group_name_H-M   'P 1'
#
loop_
_entity.id
_entity.type
_entity.pdbx_description
1 polymer ?
#
loop_
_entity_poly.entity_id
_entity_poly.type
_entity_poly.pdbx_seq_one_letter_code
_entity_poly.pdbx_strand_id
1 'polypeptide(L)'
;KFELSEKYNSGRFNMYDCNGVKTILDYGHNIEGYRKVLSSLKELSNGSIIGVIGIPGDRSNNDAIRIGKLSSNILDKIIIKEDKDRRGRSSGEIAELIKKGVLQVNKDADLKVILDEVEAFRTALMEAKSGDTVIVFFEKREPLLEVIEYFRKEQDYKGYTKIN
;
A
#
# COMPACT_ATOMS: atom_id res chain seq x y z
N LYS A 1 6.90 19.01 -11.00
CA LYS A 1 6.80 19.40 -9.58
C LYS A 1 5.33 19.34 -9.17
N PHE A 2 4.84 18.16 -8.84
CA PHE A 2 3.52 18.02 -8.22
C PHE A 2 3.73 17.84 -6.72
N GLU A 3 3.95 18.92 -6.01
CA GLU A 3 3.61 19.04 -4.61
C GLU A 3 2.11 19.35 -4.56
N LEU A 4 1.29 18.32 -4.59
CA LEU A 4 -0.10 18.44 -4.18
C LEU A 4 -0.09 18.68 -2.68
N SER A 5 -0.34 19.93 -2.34
CA SER A 5 -0.39 20.55 -1.05
C SER A 5 -0.69 19.62 0.12
N GLU A 6 0.30 19.39 0.99
CA GLU A 6 0.17 18.82 2.33
C GLU A 6 -0.84 19.59 3.22
N LYS A 7 -1.39 20.68 2.72
CA LYS A 7 -2.15 21.66 3.52
C LYS A 7 -3.64 21.36 3.70
N TYR A 8 -4.23 20.42 2.95
CA TYR A 8 -5.69 20.24 2.96
C TYR A 8 -6.23 18.86 3.33
N ASN A 9 -5.42 17.77 3.37
CA ASN A 9 -5.85 16.44 3.80
C ASN A 9 -4.69 15.65 4.37
N SER A 10 -4.17 16.02 5.53
CA SER A 10 -3.13 15.23 6.20
C SER A 10 -3.63 13.80 6.45
N GLY A 11 -3.08 12.83 5.73
CA GLY A 11 -3.35 11.42 5.90
C GLY A 11 -4.32 10.78 4.89
N ARG A 12 -4.84 11.53 3.90
CA ARG A 12 -5.68 10.96 2.86
C ARG A 12 -5.14 11.22 1.48
N PHE A 13 -4.93 10.16 0.71
CA PHE A 13 -4.49 10.17 -0.69
C PHE A 13 -3.30 11.10 -0.96
N ASN A 14 -2.25 10.98 -0.16
CA ASN A 14 -1.03 11.75 -0.37
C ASN A 14 -0.14 11.05 -1.40
N MET A 15 0.24 11.78 -2.44
CA MET A 15 1.02 11.26 -3.57
C MET A 15 2.48 11.73 -3.51
N TYR A 16 3.39 10.80 -3.75
CA TYR A 16 4.84 11.01 -3.82
C TYR A 16 5.39 10.35 -5.08
N ASP A 17 6.48 10.89 -5.61
CA ASP A 17 7.27 10.21 -6.63
C ASP A 17 8.48 9.55 -5.99
N CYS A 18 8.59 8.24 -6.13
CA CYS A 18 9.73 7.45 -5.68
C CYS A 18 10.41 6.83 -6.90
N ASN A 19 11.30 7.59 -7.54
CA ASN A 19 12.07 7.11 -8.68
C ASN A 19 11.21 6.66 -9.88
N GLY A 20 10.20 7.45 -10.21
CA GLY A 20 9.24 7.14 -11.25
C GLY A 20 8.12 6.20 -10.82
N VAL A 21 8.13 5.74 -9.58
CA VAL A 21 7.02 4.99 -8.96
C VAL A 21 6.08 5.98 -8.28
N LYS A 22 4.85 6.03 -8.74
CA LYS A 22 3.79 6.80 -8.09
C LYS A 22 3.42 6.14 -6.78
N THR A 23 3.72 6.78 -5.67
CA THR A 23 3.52 6.23 -4.34
C THR A 23 2.41 6.98 -3.62
N ILE A 24 1.40 6.27 -3.16
CA ILE A 24 0.22 6.85 -2.52
C ILE A 24 0.09 6.32 -1.10
N LEU A 25 -0.04 7.23 -0.14
CA LEU A 25 -0.34 6.90 1.25
C LEU A 25 -1.76 7.33 1.57
N ASP A 26 -2.58 6.42 2.08
CA ASP A 26 -3.95 6.68 2.50
C ASP A 26 -4.27 6.04 3.85
N TYR A 27 -4.98 6.77 4.70
CA TYR A 27 -5.45 6.29 6.01
C TYR A 27 -6.76 5.51 5.92
N GLY A 28 -7.12 4.98 4.77
CA GLY A 28 -8.33 4.19 4.58
C GLY A 28 -8.39 3.00 5.55
N HIS A 29 -9.42 2.97 6.40
CA HIS A 29 -9.57 1.95 7.44
C HIS A 29 -10.95 1.28 7.42
N ASN A 30 -11.74 1.53 6.40
CA ASN A 30 -13.05 0.93 6.18
C ASN A 30 -13.29 0.67 4.69
N ILE A 31 -14.35 -0.08 4.39
CA ILE A 31 -14.70 -0.49 3.02
C ILE A 31 -14.93 0.68 2.08
N GLU A 32 -15.63 1.72 2.54
CA GLU A 32 -15.89 2.92 1.71
C GLU A 32 -14.60 3.66 1.34
N GLY A 33 -13.69 3.83 2.29
CA GLY A 33 -12.38 4.42 2.06
C GLY A 33 -11.58 3.63 1.04
N TYR A 34 -11.50 2.31 1.20
CA TYR A 34 -10.85 1.42 0.23
C TYR A 34 -11.45 1.52 -1.16
N ARG A 35 -12.78 1.46 -1.26
CA ARG A 35 -13.49 1.53 -2.55
C ARG A 35 -13.17 2.80 -3.32
N LYS A 36 -13.21 3.96 -2.64
CA LYS A 36 -12.90 5.26 -3.26
C LYS A 36 -11.47 5.32 -3.77
N VAL A 37 -10.51 4.94 -2.94
CA VAL A 37 -9.09 4.96 -3.32
C VAL A 37 -8.82 3.99 -4.45
N LEU A 38 -9.22 2.73 -4.33
CA LEU A 38 -8.99 1.70 -5.34
C LEU A 38 -9.62 2.06 -6.70
N SER A 39 -10.82 2.64 -6.71
CA SER A 39 -11.46 3.09 -7.94
C SER A 39 -10.66 4.19 -8.64
N SER A 40 -10.08 5.12 -7.88
CA SER A 40 -9.24 6.20 -8.42
C SER A 40 -7.94 5.68 -9.02
N LEU A 41 -7.38 4.59 -8.50
CA LEU A 41 -6.10 4.04 -8.98
C LEU A 41 -6.16 3.55 -10.41
N LYS A 42 -7.28 3.00 -10.86
CA LYS A 42 -7.45 2.54 -12.25
C LYS A 42 -7.24 3.66 -13.27
N GLU A 43 -7.70 4.86 -12.95
CA GLU A 43 -7.57 6.02 -13.84
C GLU A 43 -6.18 6.67 -13.76
N LEU A 44 -5.52 6.58 -12.58
CA LEU A 44 -4.24 7.25 -12.32
C LEU A 44 -3.02 6.40 -12.69
N SER A 45 -3.17 5.10 -12.89
CA SER A 45 -2.07 4.17 -13.06
C SER A 45 -1.86 3.79 -14.51
N ASN A 46 -0.62 3.88 -14.99
CA ASN A 46 -0.21 3.48 -16.34
C ASN A 46 0.52 2.12 -16.36
N GLY A 47 1.10 1.70 -15.23
CA GLY A 47 1.79 0.43 -15.04
C GLY A 47 1.02 -0.49 -14.09
N SER A 48 1.75 -1.42 -13.47
CA SER A 48 1.19 -2.30 -12.44
C SER A 48 0.83 -1.53 -11.18
N ILE A 49 -0.20 -2.00 -10.49
CA ILE A 49 -0.64 -1.44 -9.21
C ILE A 49 -0.31 -2.44 -8.10
N ILE A 50 0.56 -2.05 -7.19
CA ILE A 50 0.98 -2.83 -6.04
C ILE A 50 0.32 -2.24 -4.79
N GLY A 51 -0.43 -3.03 -4.06
CA GLY A 51 -1.10 -2.58 -2.84
C GLY A 51 -0.56 -3.21 -1.58
N VAL A 52 -0.23 -2.37 -0.60
CA VAL A 52 0.03 -2.77 0.79
C VAL A 52 -1.25 -2.53 1.58
N ILE A 53 -1.92 -3.62 1.95
CA ILE A 53 -3.27 -3.57 2.50
C ILE A 53 -3.36 -4.16 3.89
N GLY A 54 -4.22 -3.59 4.70
CA GLY A 54 -4.56 -4.04 6.05
C GLY A 54 -5.71 -3.20 6.59
N ILE A 55 -6.33 -3.66 7.66
CA ILE A 55 -7.37 -2.91 8.38
C ILE A 55 -7.19 -3.07 9.89
N PRO A 56 -7.75 -2.15 10.70
CA PRO A 56 -7.76 -2.28 12.15
C PRO A 56 -8.39 -3.60 12.61
N GLY A 57 -7.83 -4.19 13.67
CA GLY A 57 -8.27 -5.46 14.20
C GLY A 57 -9.69 -5.49 14.77
N ASP A 58 -10.27 -4.33 15.10
CA ASP A 58 -11.65 -4.20 15.58
C ASP A 58 -12.72 -4.22 14.47
N ARG A 59 -12.31 -4.32 13.21
CA ARG A 59 -13.24 -4.53 12.09
C ARG A 59 -13.76 -5.97 12.08
N SER A 60 -14.96 -6.16 11.52
CA SER A 60 -15.58 -7.49 11.44
C SER A 60 -14.79 -8.44 10.51
N ASN A 61 -14.94 -9.73 10.73
CA ASN A 61 -14.37 -10.74 9.84
C ASN A 61 -14.86 -10.56 8.39
N ASN A 62 -16.14 -10.23 8.24
CA ASN A 62 -16.73 -10.00 6.92
C ASN A 62 -16.09 -8.77 6.24
N ASP A 63 -15.80 -7.69 6.96
CA ASP A 63 -15.13 -6.52 6.40
C ASP A 63 -13.72 -6.84 5.94
N ALA A 64 -12.96 -7.62 6.70
CA ALA A 64 -11.63 -8.09 6.30
C ALA A 64 -11.67 -8.89 4.99
N ILE A 65 -12.61 -9.82 4.87
CA ILE A 65 -12.81 -10.61 3.66
C ILE A 65 -13.21 -9.71 2.48
N ARG A 66 -14.08 -8.74 2.69
CA ARG A 66 -14.52 -7.80 1.65
C ARG A 66 -13.38 -6.89 1.17
N ILE A 67 -12.52 -6.44 2.07
CA ILE A 67 -11.30 -5.68 1.71
C ILE A 67 -10.43 -6.52 0.77
N GLY A 68 -10.21 -7.79 1.09
CA GLY A 68 -9.48 -8.70 0.22
C GLY A 68 -10.11 -8.84 -1.17
N LYS A 69 -11.41 -8.99 -1.24
CA LYS A 69 -12.15 -9.08 -2.51
C LYS A 69 -12.04 -7.80 -3.35
N LEU A 70 -12.23 -6.64 -2.73
CA LEU A 70 -12.12 -5.35 -3.41
C LEU A 70 -10.71 -5.15 -3.97
N SER A 71 -9.70 -5.46 -3.17
CA SER A 71 -8.29 -5.31 -3.54
C SER A 71 -7.92 -6.23 -4.70
N SER A 72 -8.37 -7.47 -4.68
CA SER A 72 -8.09 -8.47 -5.72
C SER A 72 -8.62 -8.08 -7.11
N ASN A 73 -9.69 -7.29 -7.16
CA ASN A 73 -10.26 -6.80 -8.43
C ASN A 73 -9.46 -5.66 -9.08
N ILE A 74 -8.60 -4.99 -8.31
CA ILE A 74 -7.93 -3.76 -8.75
C ILE A 74 -6.41 -3.92 -8.80
N LEU A 75 -5.83 -4.58 -7.79
CA LEU A 75 -4.39 -4.65 -7.59
C LEU A 75 -3.78 -5.80 -8.38
N ASP A 76 -2.66 -5.53 -9.03
CA ASP A 76 -1.87 -6.55 -9.73
C ASP A 76 -1.01 -7.38 -8.77
N LYS A 77 -0.48 -6.72 -7.73
CA LYS A 77 0.24 -7.36 -6.63
C LYS A 77 -0.30 -6.90 -5.29
N ILE A 78 -0.37 -7.81 -4.35
CA ILE A 78 -0.92 -7.55 -3.02
C ILE A 78 0.08 -7.97 -1.96
N ILE A 79 0.38 -7.07 -1.03
CA ILE A 79 1.12 -7.38 0.19
C ILE A 79 0.20 -7.09 1.36
N ILE A 80 -0.14 -8.11 2.12
CA ILE A 80 -1.01 -7.97 3.29
C ILE A 80 -0.14 -7.71 4.51
N LYS A 81 -0.39 -6.59 5.18
CA LYS A 81 0.22 -6.22 6.46
C LYS A 81 -0.82 -6.25 7.58
N GLU A 82 -0.38 -6.03 8.80
CA GLU A 82 -1.24 -5.98 9.98
C GLU A 82 -0.90 -4.75 10.80
N ASP A 83 -1.91 -4.11 11.38
CA ASP A 83 -1.70 -3.02 12.32
C ASP A 83 -1.01 -3.55 13.59
N LYS A 84 -0.10 -2.80 14.18
CA LYS A 84 0.56 -3.18 15.45
C LYS A 84 -0.43 -3.29 16.59
N ASP A 85 -1.40 -2.38 16.62
CA ASP A 85 -2.54 -2.48 17.53
C ASP A 85 -3.59 -3.44 16.95
N ARG A 86 -3.52 -4.69 17.36
CA ARG A 86 -4.39 -5.77 16.87
C ARG A 86 -5.79 -5.77 17.49
N ARG A 87 -6.06 -4.83 18.38
CA ARG A 87 -7.39 -4.68 19.04
C ARG A 87 -7.91 -6.02 19.62
N GLY A 88 -7.02 -6.77 20.27
CA GLY A 88 -7.36 -8.05 20.92
C GLY A 88 -7.32 -9.30 20.02
N ARG A 89 -7.07 -9.16 18.72
CA ARG A 89 -6.89 -10.31 17.82
C ARG A 89 -5.50 -10.93 17.94
N SER A 90 -5.41 -12.21 17.59
CA SER A 90 -4.13 -12.89 17.46
C SER A 90 -3.34 -12.37 16.26
N SER A 91 -2.01 -12.46 16.33
CA SER A 91 -1.14 -12.07 15.21
C SER A 91 -1.47 -12.89 13.96
N GLY A 92 -1.62 -12.20 12.84
CA GLY A 92 -1.94 -12.80 11.54
C GLY A 92 -3.42 -13.11 11.31
N GLU A 93 -4.28 -12.98 12.30
CA GLU A 93 -5.71 -13.32 12.18
C GLU A 93 -6.41 -12.47 11.12
N ILE A 94 -6.25 -11.15 11.20
CA ILE A 94 -6.82 -10.22 10.19
C ILE A 94 -6.20 -10.46 8.81
N ALA A 95 -4.90 -10.69 8.75
CA ALA A 95 -4.22 -10.95 7.48
C ALA A 95 -4.76 -12.21 6.78
N GLU A 96 -5.02 -13.28 7.52
CA GLU A 96 -5.60 -14.49 6.96
C GLU A 96 -7.04 -14.29 6.44
N LEU A 97 -7.84 -13.46 7.10
CA LEU A 97 -9.18 -13.10 6.61
C LEU A 97 -9.14 -12.29 5.32
N ILE A 98 -8.23 -11.31 5.23
CA ILE A 98 -8.01 -10.54 4.00
C ILE A 98 -7.53 -11.46 2.89
N LYS A 99 -6.56 -12.33 3.15
CA LYS A 99 -6.04 -13.32 2.21
C LYS A 99 -7.16 -14.22 1.67
N LYS A 100 -8.03 -14.71 2.55
CA LYS A 100 -9.21 -15.49 2.17
C LYS A 100 -10.06 -14.73 1.15
N GLY A 101 -10.32 -13.45 1.39
CA GLY A 101 -11.07 -12.59 0.46
C GLY A 101 -10.38 -12.45 -0.90
N VAL A 102 -9.07 -12.23 -0.93
CA VAL A 102 -8.28 -12.16 -2.17
C VAL A 102 -8.41 -13.46 -2.97
N LEU A 103 -8.20 -14.59 -2.34
CA LEU A 103 -8.20 -15.90 -3.01
C LEU A 103 -9.59 -16.35 -3.45
N GLN A 104 -10.66 -15.84 -2.85
CA GLN A 104 -12.02 -16.07 -3.33
C GLN A 104 -12.30 -15.40 -4.68
N VAL A 105 -11.60 -14.33 -5.02
CA VAL A 105 -11.72 -13.63 -6.31
C VAL A 105 -10.72 -14.19 -7.32
N ASN A 106 -9.46 -14.33 -6.90
CA ASN A 106 -8.39 -14.83 -7.76
C ASN A 106 -7.49 -15.79 -6.96
N LYS A 107 -7.64 -17.09 -7.19
CA LYS A 107 -6.84 -18.13 -6.53
C LYS A 107 -5.36 -18.07 -6.89
N ASP A 108 -5.01 -17.47 -8.01
CA ASP A 108 -3.64 -17.33 -8.53
C ASP A 108 -3.08 -15.91 -8.34
N ALA A 109 -3.65 -15.13 -7.42
CA ALA A 109 -3.22 -13.77 -7.13
C ALA A 109 -1.75 -13.72 -6.72
N ASP A 110 -1.02 -12.70 -7.23
CA ASP A 110 0.33 -12.38 -6.76
C ASP A 110 0.23 -11.74 -5.37
N LEU A 111 0.39 -12.56 -4.35
CA LEU A 111 0.06 -12.25 -2.97
C LEU A 111 1.20 -12.63 -2.03
N LYS A 112 1.56 -11.70 -1.15
CA LYS A 112 2.49 -11.92 -0.03
C LYS A 112 1.83 -11.49 1.29
N VAL A 113 2.23 -12.11 2.39
CA VAL A 113 1.89 -11.67 3.74
C VAL A 113 3.17 -11.23 4.44
N ILE A 114 3.29 -9.95 4.72
CA ILE A 114 4.38 -9.34 5.48
C ILE A 114 3.72 -8.47 6.54
N LEU A 115 3.65 -8.96 7.78
CA LEU A 115 2.84 -8.33 8.82
C LEU A 115 3.34 -6.95 9.24
N ASP A 116 4.64 -6.70 9.21
CA ASP A 116 5.21 -5.39 9.51
C ASP A 116 4.94 -4.40 8.35
N GLU A 117 4.27 -3.30 8.66
CA GLU A 117 3.87 -2.28 7.68
C GLU A 117 5.05 -1.63 6.95
N VAL A 118 6.11 -1.33 7.67
CA VAL A 118 7.30 -0.69 7.09
C VAL A 118 8.02 -1.64 6.15
N GLU A 119 8.18 -2.90 6.56
CA GLU A 119 8.80 -3.94 5.74
C GLU A 119 7.94 -4.26 4.50
N ALA A 120 6.63 -4.36 4.66
CA ALA A 120 5.69 -4.53 3.55
C ALA A 120 5.81 -3.41 2.53
N PHE A 121 5.87 -2.16 2.99
CA PHE A 121 6.03 -1.00 2.12
C PHE A 121 7.39 -0.96 1.42
N ARG A 122 8.48 -1.25 2.14
CA ARG A 122 9.82 -1.38 1.52
C ARG A 122 9.82 -2.42 0.41
N THR A 123 9.23 -3.59 0.68
CA THR A 123 9.14 -4.68 -0.30
C THR A 123 8.37 -4.24 -1.54
N ALA A 124 7.23 -3.55 -1.38
CA ALA A 124 6.47 -3.02 -2.49
C ALA A 124 7.28 -2.06 -3.37
N LEU A 125 8.01 -1.11 -2.75
CA LEU A 125 8.86 -0.17 -3.49
C LEU A 125 10.05 -0.85 -4.17
N MET A 126 10.63 -1.88 -3.56
CA MET A 126 11.73 -2.66 -4.15
C MET A 126 11.28 -3.47 -5.36
N GLU A 127 10.07 -3.97 -5.37
CA GLU A 127 9.50 -4.75 -6.47
C GLU A 127 8.92 -3.89 -7.59
N ALA A 128 8.55 -2.64 -7.29
CA ALA A 128 7.98 -1.71 -8.26
C ALA A 128 9.03 -1.25 -9.28
N LYS A 129 8.55 -1.02 -10.50
CA LYS A 129 9.34 -0.46 -11.61
C LYS A 129 8.85 0.95 -11.91
N SER A 130 9.70 1.78 -12.53
CA SER A 130 9.29 3.08 -13.02
C SER A 130 8.02 2.97 -13.89
N GLY A 131 7.03 3.78 -13.61
CA GLY A 131 5.70 3.72 -14.23
C GLY A 131 4.65 2.97 -13.40
N ASP A 132 5.06 2.16 -12.43
CA ASP A 132 4.14 1.48 -11.51
C ASP A 132 3.57 2.44 -10.46
N THR A 133 2.49 1.99 -9.84
CA THR A 133 1.87 2.67 -8.70
C THR A 133 1.90 1.77 -7.48
N VAL A 134 2.33 2.32 -6.34
CA VAL A 134 2.26 1.67 -5.03
C VAL A 134 1.26 2.42 -4.17
N ILE A 135 0.27 1.73 -3.62
CA ILE A 135 -0.67 2.24 -2.63
C ILE A 135 -0.45 1.57 -1.28
N VAL A 136 -0.39 2.35 -0.21
CA VAL A 136 -0.35 1.85 1.16
C VAL A 136 -1.53 2.38 1.95
N PHE A 137 -2.32 1.48 2.50
CA PHE A 137 -3.32 1.81 3.51
C PHE A 137 -2.66 1.68 4.89
N PHE A 138 -2.24 2.80 5.45
CA PHE A 138 -1.32 2.82 6.57
C PHE A 138 -1.99 2.94 7.95
N GLU A 139 -1.30 2.45 8.98
CA GLU A 139 -1.58 2.72 10.39
C GLU A 139 -0.80 3.95 10.87
N LYS A 140 0.51 4.02 10.57
CA LYS A 140 1.40 5.11 10.98
C LYS A 140 2.14 5.70 9.80
N ARG A 141 1.92 7.00 9.57
CA ARG A 141 2.46 7.73 8.43
C ARG A 141 3.97 7.98 8.54
N GLU A 142 4.45 8.41 9.70
CA GLU A 142 5.80 8.91 9.89
C GLU A 142 6.89 7.92 9.48
N PRO A 143 6.84 6.62 9.87
CA PRO A 143 7.84 5.65 9.42
C PRO A 143 7.85 5.44 7.90
N LEU A 144 6.70 5.60 7.24
CA LEU A 144 6.59 5.45 5.78
C LEU A 144 7.21 6.64 5.05
N LEU A 145 7.11 7.85 5.62
CA LEU A 145 7.80 9.03 5.07
C LEU A 145 9.32 8.87 5.10
N GLU A 146 9.87 8.24 6.13
CA GLU A 146 11.29 7.92 6.21
C GLU A 146 11.73 6.93 5.11
N VAL A 147 10.89 5.94 4.81
CA VAL A 147 11.11 5.01 3.69
C VAL A 147 11.13 5.75 2.34
N ILE A 148 10.18 6.66 2.12
CA ILE A 148 10.12 7.47 0.90
C ILE A 148 11.39 8.31 0.75
N GLU A 149 11.85 8.97 1.80
CA GLU A 149 13.09 9.75 1.77
C GLU A 149 14.31 8.88 1.45
N TYR A 150 14.41 7.69 2.04
CA TYR A 150 15.49 6.75 1.77
C TYR A 150 15.55 6.37 0.27
N PHE A 151 14.43 5.99 -0.33
CA PHE A 151 14.37 5.62 -1.74
C PHE A 151 14.68 6.78 -2.67
N ARG A 152 14.30 8.00 -2.33
CA ARG A 152 14.65 9.22 -3.09
C ARG A 152 16.15 9.54 -3.04
N LYS A 153 16.77 9.44 -1.87
CA LYS A 153 18.22 9.71 -1.68
C LYS A 153 19.12 8.73 -2.40
N GLU A 154 18.75 7.45 -2.49
CA GLU A 154 19.54 6.46 -3.24
C GLU A 154 19.71 6.81 -4.73
N GLN A 155 18.78 7.55 -5.32
CA GLN A 155 18.93 7.99 -6.72
C GLN A 155 19.95 9.11 -6.90
N ASP A 156 20.02 10.04 -5.98
CA ASP A 156 21.01 11.12 -6.04
C ASP A 156 22.44 10.53 -6.04
N TYR A 157 22.69 9.50 -5.26
CA TYR A 157 23.97 8.79 -5.24
C TYR A 157 24.26 8.01 -6.53
N LYS A 158 23.28 7.34 -7.12
CA LYS A 158 23.45 6.59 -8.38
C LYS A 158 23.63 7.52 -9.59
N GLY A 159 23.10 8.73 -9.53
CA GLY A 159 23.30 9.78 -10.52
C GLY A 159 24.76 10.26 -10.57
N TYR A 160 25.41 10.37 -9.43
CA TYR A 160 26.82 10.81 -9.34
C TYR A 160 27.84 9.74 -9.76
N THR A 161 27.50 8.46 -9.67
CA THR A 161 28.41 7.36 -10.06
C THR A 161 28.41 7.07 -11.58
N LYS A 162 27.52 7.65 -12.36
CA LYS A 162 27.46 7.49 -13.82
C LYS A 162 28.21 8.55 -14.62
N ILE A 163 28.86 9.52 -13.95
CA ILE A 163 29.56 10.64 -14.59
C ILE A 163 31.10 10.53 -14.48
N ASN A 164 31.63 9.42 -13.96
CA ASN A 164 33.07 9.16 -13.93
C ASN A 164 33.45 7.98 -14.81
#